data_47ce8edd0ab852b04e48f7f6182686d2
#
_entry.id   47ce8edd0ab852b04e48f7f6182686d2
#
_cell.length_a   1.000
_cell.length_b   1.000
_cell.length_c   1.000
_cell.angle_alpha   90.00
_cell.angle_beta   90.00
_cell.angle_gamma   90.00
#
_symmetry.space_group_name_H-M   'P 1'
#
loop_
_entity.id
_entity.type
_entity.pdbx_description
1 polymer ?
#
loop_
_entity_poly.entity_id
_entity_poly.type
_entity_poly.pdbx_seq_one_letter_code
_entity_poly.pdbx_strand_id
1 'polypeptide(L)'
;VRNDANYQNPVGVTLNSTEAANYYLTGYFVDYLKSTADPRLGSIAARYVGAKSGPEQTVARINRDPSVQIGMPLGFDNGTIPARATADKLASFYDYSQLDRTRMGKLTAPTYLVTYAQTQLLLAEAAFRGWTTGNAADYYNAGVTAHMQQLGDYDATSLVSNAAITTYLTANPYVAARGLELINTQYWVASFLNGPEVFANFRRSGFPKLNPNPYPGKEIKGNFINRLTYPDLEISVNKAKVDEAIGRQGADNLDTRVWWDKQ
;
A
#
# COMPACT_ATOMS: atom_id res chain seq x y z
N VAL A 1 -16.76 -0.33 -13.05
CA VAL A 1 -15.73 -0.52 -14.07
C VAL A 1 -16.26 -1.46 -15.15
N ARG A 2 -16.03 -1.17 -16.41
CA ARG A 2 -16.46 -1.95 -17.58
C ARG A 2 -15.24 -2.52 -18.28
N ASN A 3 -15.45 -3.59 -19.07
CA ASN A 3 -14.36 -4.19 -19.86
C ASN A 3 -14.22 -3.57 -21.26
N ASP A 4 -14.70 -2.36 -21.47
CA ASP A 4 -14.38 -1.61 -22.69
C ASP A 4 -13.22 -0.64 -22.41
N ALA A 5 -12.44 -0.33 -23.46
CA ALA A 5 -11.16 0.38 -23.32
C ALA A 5 -11.24 1.73 -22.58
N ASN A 6 -12.42 2.38 -22.58
CA ASN A 6 -12.60 3.70 -21.96
C ASN A 6 -12.90 3.63 -20.45
N TYR A 7 -13.27 2.44 -19.93
CA TYR A 7 -13.78 2.29 -18.56
C TYR A 7 -13.09 1.17 -17.78
N GLN A 8 -11.98 0.66 -18.27
CA GLN A 8 -11.16 -0.32 -17.56
C GLN A 8 -10.53 0.30 -16.32
N ASN A 9 -10.23 -0.55 -15.35
CA ASN A 9 -9.49 -0.14 -14.16
C ASN A 9 -8.08 0.35 -14.55
N PRO A 10 -7.68 1.60 -14.22
CA PRO A 10 -6.38 2.14 -14.64
C PRO A 10 -5.18 1.31 -14.14
N VAL A 11 -5.25 0.80 -12.90
CA VAL A 11 -4.22 -0.10 -12.35
C VAL A 11 -4.19 -1.40 -13.14
N GLY A 12 -5.37 -1.94 -13.47
CA GLY A 12 -5.49 -3.14 -14.30
C GLY A 12 -4.87 -2.94 -15.69
N VAL A 13 -5.13 -1.80 -16.33
CA VAL A 13 -4.51 -1.46 -17.64
C VAL A 13 -3.00 -1.40 -17.51
N THR A 14 -2.48 -0.66 -16.54
CA THR A 14 -1.04 -0.52 -16.30
C THR A 14 -0.37 -1.89 -16.12
N LEU A 15 -0.91 -2.73 -15.25
CA LEU A 15 -0.31 -4.01 -14.88
C LEU A 15 -0.49 -5.11 -15.95
N ASN A 16 -1.45 -4.99 -16.87
CA ASN A 16 -1.71 -6.02 -17.87
C ASN A 16 -1.26 -5.62 -19.29
N SER A 17 -0.79 -4.39 -19.51
CA SER A 17 -0.37 -3.94 -20.83
C SER A 17 0.94 -3.17 -20.86
N THR A 18 0.95 -1.97 -20.30
CA THR A 18 2.04 -1.00 -20.49
C THR A 18 3.23 -1.23 -19.56
N GLU A 19 2.96 -1.59 -18.31
CA GLU A 19 3.98 -1.62 -17.25
C GLU A 19 3.94 -2.94 -16.44
N ALA A 20 3.55 -4.02 -17.11
CA ALA A 20 3.29 -5.32 -16.47
C ALA A 20 4.42 -5.83 -15.57
N ALA A 21 5.68 -5.55 -15.92
CA ALA A 21 6.85 -6.04 -15.19
C ALA A 21 7.51 -4.99 -14.29
N ASN A 22 6.93 -3.80 -14.10
CA ASN A 22 7.57 -2.67 -13.43
C ASN A 22 7.02 -2.38 -12.03
N TYR A 23 5.96 -3.08 -11.57
CA TYR A 23 5.36 -2.84 -10.26
C TYR A 23 5.42 -4.08 -9.38
N TYR A 24 5.95 -3.93 -8.19
CA TYR A 24 6.15 -4.99 -7.20
C TYR A 24 5.60 -4.57 -5.84
N LEU A 25 5.16 -5.55 -5.06
CA LEU A 25 4.83 -5.33 -3.65
C LEU A 25 6.11 -5.05 -2.87
N THR A 26 6.10 -4.03 -2.02
CA THR A 26 7.27 -3.71 -1.21
C THR A 26 7.54 -4.80 -0.18
N GLY A 27 8.83 -5.00 0.16
CA GLY A 27 9.25 -5.94 1.22
C GLY A 27 8.48 -5.67 2.50
N TYR A 28 8.38 -4.42 2.91
CA TYR A 28 7.69 -4.03 4.13
C TYR A 28 6.21 -4.50 4.16
N PHE A 29 5.47 -4.34 3.06
CA PHE A 29 4.07 -4.76 2.98
C PHE A 29 3.94 -6.29 3.08
N VAL A 30 4.74 -7.01 2.32
CA VAL A 30 4.73 -8.48 2.31
C VAL A 30 5.15 -9.03 3.68
N ASP A 31 6.23 -8.50 4.25
CA ASP A 31 6.77 -8.95 5.54
C ASP A 31 5.81 -8.67 6.69
N TYR A 32 5.12 -7.50 6.68
CA TYR A 32 4.08 -7.21 7.65
C TYR A 32 2.95 -8.24 7.60
N LEU A 33 2.39 -8.51 6.43
CA LEU A 33 1.31 -9.50 6.28
C LEU A 33 1.77 -10.92 6.64
N LYS A 34 3.02 -11.28 6.33
CA LYS A 34 3.61 -12.58 6.73
C LYS A 34 3.78 -12.68 8.24
N SER A 35 4.36 -11.67 8.87
CA SER A 35 4.66 -11.67 10.31
C SER A 35 3.42 -11.76 11.19
N THR A 36 2.29 -11.28 10.67
CA THR A 36 0.99 -11.34 11.35
C THR A 36 0.12 -12.53 10.91
N ALA A 37 0.66 -13.40 10.05
CA ALA A 37 -0.09 -14.49 9.40
C ALA A 37 -1.41 -14.00 8.76
N ASP A 38 -1.36 -12.84 8.10
CA ASP A 38 -2.51 -12.17 7.54
C ASP A 38 -3.01 -12.89 6.27
N PRO A 39 -4.25 -13.41 6.26
CA PRO A 39 -4.77 -14.17 5.12
C PRO A 39 -4.94 -13.33 3.85
N ARG A 40 -4.94 -11.99 3.96
CA ARG A 40 -5.02 -11.09 2.79
C ARG A 40 -3.82 -11.21 1.87
N LEU A 41 -2.67 -11.68 2.36
CA LEU A 41 -1.48 -11.83 1.53
C LEU A 41 -1.73 -12.78 0.35
N GLY A 42 -2.37 -13.94 0.58
CA GLY A 42 -2.71 -14.89 -0.47
C GLY A 42 -3.81 -14.41 -1.43
N SER A 43 -4.59 -13.40 -1.04
CA SER A 43 -5.61 -12.78 -1.88
C SER A 43 -5.06 -11.64 -2.75
N ILE A 44 -4.05 -10.93 -2.26
CA ILE A 44 -3.48 -9.72 -2.89
C ILE A 44 -2.26 -10.06 -3.76
N ALA A 45 -1.38 -10.93 -3.26
CA ALA A 45 -0.08 -11.17 -3.85
C ALA A 45 -0.07 -12.34 -4.83
N ALA A 46 0.72 -12.18 -5.89
CA ALA A 46 1.09 -13.23 -6.82
C ALA A 46 2.60 -13.18 -7.05
N ARG A 47 3.28 -14.33 -6.89
CA ARG A 47 4.68 -14.48 -7.27
C ARG A 47 4.77 -15.35 -8.52
N TYR A 48 5.50 -14.89 -9.52
CA TYR A 48 5.77 -15.64 -10.76
C TYR A 48 7.06 -16.43 -10.58
N VAL A 49 6.95 -17.57 -9.88
CA VAL A 49 8.09 -18.34 -9.38
C VAL A 49 9.05 -18.73 -10.50
N GLY A 50 10.31 -18.34 -10.33
CA GLY A 50 11.38 -18.65 -11.27
C GLY A 50 11.37 -17.80 -12.56
N ALA A 51 10.60 -16.72 -12.63
CA ALA A 51 10.60 -15.82 -13.78
C ALA A 51 11.96 -15.10 -13.91
N LYS A 52 12.54 -15.16 -15.13
CA LYS A 52 13.82 -14.51 -15.49
C LYS A 52 13.64 -13.25 -16.32
N SER A 53 12.43 -13.01 -16.81
CA SER A 53 12.06 -11.86 -17.66
C SER A 53 10.60 -11.48 -17.45
N GLY A 54 10.22 -10.27 -17.90
CA GLY A 54 8.83 -9.82 -17.87
C GLY A 54 7.88 -10.74 -18.64
N PRO A 55 8.20 -11.19 -19.86
CA PRO A 55 7.39 -12.15 -20.63
C PRO A 55 7.17 -13.51 -19.93
N GLU A 56 8.06 -13.90 -19.02
CA GLU A 56 7.89 -15.15 -18.27
C GLU A 56 6.92 -15.01 -17.07
N GLN A 57 6.47 -13.81 -16.74
CA GLN A 57 5.47 -13.58 -15.69
C GLN A 57 4.06 -13.97 -16.21
N THR A 58 3.88 -15.25 -16.50
CA THR A 58 2.63 -15.83 -17.03
C THR A 58 1.76 -16.40 -15.91
N VAL A 59 0.47 -16.54 -16.19
CA VAL A 59 -0.51 -17.11 -15.23
C VAL A 59 -0.09 -18.51 -14.74
N ALA A 60 0.55 -19.32 -15.60
CA ALA A 60 1.03 -20.65 -15.24
C ALA A 60 2.11 -20.66 -14.15
N ARG A 61 2.83 -19.56 -13.94
CA ARG A 61 3.86 -19.41 -12.90
C ARG A 61 3.34 -18.83 -11.60
N ILE A 62 2.07 -18.40 -11.54
CA ILE A 62 1.51 -17.77 -10.36
C ILE A 62 1.50 -18.73 -9.18
N ASN A 63 2.15 -18.32 -8.11
CA ASN A 63 2.01 -18.93 -6.79
C ASN A 63 1.47 -17.87 -5.81
N ARG A 64 0.40 -18.20 -5.10
CA ARG A 64 -0.31 -17.33 -4.15
C ARG A 64 -0.09 -17.74 -2.70
N ASP A 65 0.65 -18.84 -2.46
CA ASP A 65 0.94 -19.28 -1.11
C ASP A 65 1.67 -18.17 -0.34
N PRO A 66 1.15 -17.72 0.81
CA PRO A 66 1.80 -16.69 1.62
C PRO A 66 3.25 -17.01 1.98
N SER A 67 3.60 -18.29 2.16
CA SER A 67 4.94 -18.72 2.55
C SER A 67 5.99 -18.38 1.50
N VAL A 68 5.63 -18.42 0.21
CA VAL A 68 6.57 -18.17 -0.91
C VAL A 68 6.65 -16.71 -1.33
N GLN A 69 5.76 -15.83 -0.84
CA GLN A 69 5.78 -14.43 -1.21
C GLN A 69 7.04 -13.74 -0.72
N ILE A 70 7.66 -12.93 -1.57
CA ILE A 70 8.86 -12.13 -1.27
C ILE A 70 8.63 -10.75 -1.87
N GLY A 71 8.53 -9.72 -1.03
CA GLY A 71 8.38 -8.35 -1.48
C GLY A 71 9.71 -7.76 -1.96
N MET A 72 9.64 -6.85 -2.92
CA MET A 72 10.83 -6.17 -3.43
C MET A 72 11.36 -5.18 -2.39
N PRO A 73 12.64 -5.25 -2.03
CA PRO A 73 13.24 -4.31 -1.08
C PRO A 73 13.34 -2.91 -1.68
N LEU A 74 13.27 -1.88 -0.82
CA LEU A 74 13.55 -0.49 -1.18
C LEU A 74 15.05 -0.22 -1.22
N GLY A 75 15.45 0.82 -1.94
CA GLY A 75 16.84 1.29 -1.98
C GLY A 75 17.67 0.72 -3.11
N PHE A 76 17.04 0.15 -4.11
CA PHE A 76 17.68 -0.41 -5.30
C PHE A 76 17.14 0.23 -6.57
N ASP A 77 17.97 0.30 -7.58
CA ASP A 77 17.64 0.70 -8.95
C ASP A 77 17.86 -0.48 -9.93
N ASN A 78 17.64 -0.24 -11.22
CA ASN A 78 17.78 -1.26 -12.25
C ASN A 78 19.19 -1.86 -12.34
N GLY A 79 20.22 -1.11 -11.92
CA GLY A 79 21.61 -1.59 -11.91
C GLY A 79 21.95 -2.46 -10.71
N THR A 80 21.30 -2.23 -9.58
CA THR A 80 21.64 -2.85 -8.29
C THR A 80 20.67 -3.95 -7.86
N ILE A 81 19.41 -3.90 -8.30
CA ILE A 81 18.39 -4.90 -7.94
C ILE A 81 18.70 -6.33 -8.43
N PRO A 82 19.40 -6.58 -9.57
CA PRO A 82 19.73 -7.93 -9.98
C PRO A 82 20.64 -8.67 -8.96
N ALA A 83 21.64 -7.99 -8.43
CA ALA A 83 22.53 -8.57 -7.41
C ALA A 83 21.75 -8.85 -6.11
N ARG A 84 20.83 -7.99 -5.74
CA ARG A 84 19.96 -8.21 -4.59
C ARG A 84 19.04 -9.41 -4.78
N ALA A 85 18.41 -9.56 -5.94
CA ALA A 85 17.56 -10.71 -6.25
C ALA A 85 18.34 -12.03 -6.15
N THR A 86 19.59 -12.04 -6.62
CA THR A 86 20.49 -13.20 -6.45
C THR A 86 20.77 -13.51 -4.99
N ALA A 87 21.02 -12.50 -4.16
CA ALA A 87 21.22 -12.66 -2.71
C ALA A 87 19.97 -13.19 -2.01
N ASP A 88 18.79 -12.80 -2.47
CA ASP A 88 17.48 -13.29 -1.99
C ASP A 88 17.12 -14.68 -2.56
N LYS A 89 18.02 -15.32 -3.32
CA LYS A 89 17.85 -16.64 -3.95
C LYS A 89 16.68 -16.69 -4.95
N LEU A 90 16.44 -15.60 -5.65
CA LEU A 90 15.46 -15.48 -6.72
C LEU A 90 16.11 -15.73 -8.07
N ALA A 91 15.32 -16.19 -9.05
CA ALA A 91 15.79 -16.39 -10.43
C ALA A 91 16.18 -15.06 -11.10
N SER A 92 15.49 -13.98 -10.74
CA SER A 92 15.76 -12.60 -11.12
C SER A 92 14.88 -11.65 -10.29
N PHE A 93 14.97 -10.34 -10.52
CA PHE A 93 14.04 -9.40 -9.88
C PHE A 93 12.58 -9.54 -10.38
N TYR A 94 12.35 -10.19 -11.53
CA TYR A 94 10.99 -10.53 -12.00
C TYR A 94 10.31 -11.61 -11.15
N ASP A 95 11.02 -12.24 -10.25
CA ASP A 95 10.54 -13.28 -9.34
C ASP A 95 10.06 -12.71 -7.98
N TYR A 96 10.17 -11.39 -7.75
CA TYR A 96 9.53 -10.75 -6.59
C TYR A 96 7.99 -10.72 -6.74
N SER A 97 7.30 -10.69 -5.60
CA SER A 97 5.84 -10.67 -5.53
C SER A 97 5.25 -9.38 -6.11
N GLN A 98 4.19 -9.53 -6.87
CA GLN A 98 3.41 -8.44 -7.46
C GLN A 98 1.97 -8.48 -6.94
N LEU A 99 1.21 -7.41 -7.22
CA LEU A 99 -0.24 -7.46 -7.16
C LEU A 99 -0.76 -8.51 -8.13
N ASP A 100 -1.70 -9.35 -7.68
CA ASP A 100 -2.30 -10.36 -8.56
C ASP A 100 -3.10 -9.71 -9.69
N ARG A 101 -2.55 -9.79 -10.89
CA ARG A 101 -3.12 -9.20 -12.12
C ARG A 101 -4.43 -9.87 -12.56
N THR A 102 -4.70 -11.08 -12.09
CA THR A 102 -5.89 -11.84 -12.45
C THR A 102 -7.04 -11.63 -11.47
N ARG A 103 -6.77 -10.98 -10.33
CA ARG A 103 -7.71 -10.71 -9.25
C ARG A 103 -7.87 -9.21 -9.02
N MET A 104 -7.22 -8.65 -8.01
CA MET A 104 -7.28 -7.23 -7.66
C MET A 104 -6.71 -6.31 -8.76
N GLY A 105 -5.74 -6.79 -9.54
CA GLY A 105 -5.14 -6.09 -10.68
C GLY A 105 -5.79 -6.38 -12.04
N LYS A 106 -6.99 -6.97 -12.11
CA LYS A 106 -7.65 -7.24 -13.40
C LYS A 106 -8.26 -5.98 -14.02
N LEU A 107 -8.45 -5.97 -15.34
CA LEU A 107 -9.02 -4.83 -16.09
C LEU A 107 -10.41 -4.41 -15.60
N THR A 108 -11.20 -5.35 -15.08
CA THR A 108 -12.55 -5.12 -14.58
C THR A 108 -12.62 -4.96 -13.06
N ALA A 109 -11.49 -4.86 -12.37
CA ALA A 109 -11.45 -4.69 -10.93
C ALA A 109 -12.20 -3.41 -10.51
N PRO A 110 -13.02 -3.43 -9.45
CA PRO A 110 -13.68 -2.23 -8.95
C PRO A 110 -12.64 -1.22 -8.46
N THR A 111 -12.96 0.08 -8.59
CA THR A 111 -12.19 1.17 -7.99
C THR A 111 -12.98 1.71 -6.83
N TYR A 112 -12.44 1.59 -5.62
CA TYR A 112 -13.05 2.12 -4.41
C TYR A 112 -12.52 3.53 -4.13
N LEU A 113 -13.43 4.46 -3.85
CA LEU A 113 -13.09 5.83 -3.41
C LEU A 113 -13.06 5.92 -1.89
N VAL A 114 -14.07 5.33 -1.24
CA VAL A 114 -14.19 5.19 0.21
C VAL A 114 -14.76 3.80 0.49
N THR A 115 -14.20 3.10 1.47
CA THR A 115 -14.66 1.76 1.84
C THR A 115 -15.28 1.73 3.22
N TYR A 116 -16.16 0.75 3.45
CA TYR A 116 -16.71 0.51 4.79
C TYR A 116 -15.60 0.17 5.80
N ALA A 117 -14.56 -0.54 5.36
CA ALA A 117 -13.39 -0.85 6.19
C ALA A 117 -12.69 0.43 6.67
N GLN A 118 -12.43 1.39 5.77
CA GLN A 118 -11.85 2.69 6.14
C GLN A 118 -12.73 3.45 7.14
N THR A 119 -14.04 3.50 6.90
CA THR A 119 -14.99 4.15 7.81
C THR A 119 -14.95 3.55 9.20
N GLN A 120 -14.96 2.21 9.32
CA GLN A 120 -14.90 1.54 10.62
C GLN A 120 -13.57 1.81 11.35
N LEU A 121 -12.44 1.82 10.64
CA LEU A 121 -11.14 2.12 11.24
C LEU A 121 -11.03 3.60 11.68
N LEU A 122 -11.64 4.55 10.95
CA LEU A 122 -11.75 5.94 11.41
C LEU A 122 -12.64 6.08 12.64
N LEU A 123 -13.76 5.32 12.71
CA LEU A 123 -14.58 5.25 13.91
C LEU A 123 -13.82 4.62 15.10
N ALA A 124 -12.98 3.61 14.84
CA ALA A 124 -12.10 3.04 15.86
C ALA A 124 -11.16 4.09 16.44
N GLU A 125 -10.55 4.93 15.57
CA GLU A 125 -9.70 6.03 16.03
C GLU A 125 -10.49 7.10 16.78
N ALA A 126 -11.67 7.46 16.31
CA ALA A 126 -12.55 8.42 16.99
C ALA A 126 -12.95 7.92 18.38
N ALA A 127 -13.30 6.64 18.52
CA ALA A 127 -13.61 6.03 19.79
C ALA A 127 -12.39 5.96 20.73
N PHE A 128 -11.22 5.60 20.19
CA PHE A 128 -9.97 5.59 20.95
C PHE A 128 -9.64 6.98 21.51
N ARG A 129 -9.91 8.04 20.74
CA ARG A 129 -9.69 9.44 21.16
C ARG A 129 -10.79 10.03 22.05
N GLY A 130 -11.85 9.26 22.31
CA GLY A 130 -13.00 9.74 23.09
C GLY A 130 -13.90 10.74 22.34
N TRP A 131 -13.85 10.76 21.00
CA TRP A 131 -14.67 11.66 20.17
C TRP A 131 -16.05 11.07 19.85
N THR A 132 -16.25 9.79 20.14
CA THR A 132 -17.52 9.08 20.01
C THR A 132 -17.68 8.07 21.14
N THR A 133 -18.92 7.63 21.41
CA THR A 133 -19.28 6.71 22.50
C THR A 133 -19.08 5.23 22.15
N GLY A 134 -18.66 4.90 20.92
CA GLY A 134 -18.46 3.51 20.50
C GLY A 134 -17.22 2.86 21.14
N ASN A 135 -17.11 1.56 20.97
CA ASN A 135 -15.95 0.78 21.41
C ASN A 135 -14.91 0.69 20.28
N ALA A 136 -13.68 1.14 20.56
CA ALA A 136 -12.60 1.14 19.58
C ALA A 136 -12.24 -0.28 19.07
N ALA A 137 -12.29 -1.29 19.95
CA ALA A 137 -11.99 -2.68 19.57
C ALA A 137 -13.06 -3.25 18.61
N ASP A 138 -14.33 -2.93 18.85
CA ASP A 138 -15.42 -3.40 17.98
C ASP A 138 -15.32 -2.79 16.58
N TYR A 139 -15.09 -1.49 16.50
CA TYR A 139 -14.87 -0.80 15.24
C TYR A 139 -13.61 -1.28 14.51
N TYR A 140 -12.51 -1.52 15.24
CA TYR A 140 -11.28 -2.08 14.68
C TYR A 140 -11.53 -3.46 14.06
N ASN A 141 -12.17 -4.38 14.80
CA ASN A 141 -12.49 -5.72 14.34
C ASN A 141 -13.44 -5.68 13.13
N ALA A 142 -14.44 -4.79 13.15
CA ALA A 142 -15.35 -4.59 12.03
C ALA A 142 -14.61 -4.08 10.78
N GLY A 143 -13.67 -3.14 10.92
CA GLY A 143 -12.89 -2.61 9.82
C GLY A 143 -11.97 -3.66 9.19
N VAL A 144 -11.25 -4.44 10.00
CA VAL A 144 -10.40 -5.54 9.51
C VAL A 144 -11.22 -6.60 8.80
N THR A 145 -12.34 -7.03 9.41
CA THR A 145 -13.28 -7.99 8.83
C THR A 145 -13.80 -7.51 7.48
N ALA A 146 -14.27 -6.26 7.42
CA ALA A 146 -14.82 -5.68 6.21
C ALA A 146 -13.81 -5.64 5.06
N HIS A 147 -12.55 -5.29 5.32
CA HIS A 147 -11.53 -5.30 4.27
C HIS A 147 -11.22 -6.72 3.78
N MET A 148 -11.15 -7.71 4.67
CA MET A 148 -10.93 -9.10 4.29
C MET A 148 -12.07 -9.65 3.43
N GLN A 149 -13.32 -9.29 3.74
CA GLN A 149 -14.50 -9.67 2.94
C GLN A 149 -14.54 -8.94 1.59
N GLN A 150 -14.18 -7.65 1.56
CA GLN A 150 -14.13 -6.85 0.34
C GLN A 150 -13.21 -7.44 -0.75
N LEU A 151 -12.19 -8.22 -0.38
CA LEU A 151 -11.32 -8.86 -1.38
C LEU A 151 -12.08 -9.81 -2.30
N GLY A 152 -13.20 -10.38 -1.84
CA GLY A 152 -14.11 -11.18 -2.66
C GLY A 152 -14.79 -10.41 -3.79
N ASP A 153 -14.94 -9.09 -3.67
CA ASP A 153 -15.53 -8.24 -4.72
C ASP A 153 -14.60 -8.09 -5.93
N TYR A 154 -13.30 -8.20 -5.71
CA TYR A 154 -12.32 -8.22 -6.81
C TYR A 154 -12.36 -9.54 -7.56
N ASP A 155 -12.42 -10.63 -6.82
CA ASP A 155 -12.54 -11.99 -7.36
C ASP A 155 -13.02 -12.94 -6.26
N ALA A 156 -13.98 -13.83 -6.57
CA ALA A 156 -14.53 -14.76 -5.59
C ALA A 156 -13.48 -15.67 -4.93
N THR A 157 -12.38 -15.98 -5.65
CA THR A 157 -11.27 -16.79 -5.13
C THR A 157 -10.35 -16.00 -4.20
N SER A 158 -10.53 -14.68 -4.08
CA SER A 158 -9.80 -13.80 -3.14
C SER A 158 -10.54 -13.62 -1.82
N LEU A 159 -11.78 -14.10 -1.71
CA LEU A 159 -12.56 -14.00 -0.49
C LEU A 159 -11.84 -14.71 0.67
N VAL A 160 -11.61 -13.97 1.74
CA VAL A 160 -11.10 -14.55 2.99
C VAL A 160 -12.26 -15.17 3.76
N SER A 161 -12.15 -16.44 4.13
CA SER A 161 -13.21 -17.14 4.85
C SER A 161 -13.42 -16.57 6.26
N ASN A 162 -14.64 -16.65 6.78
CA ASN A 162 -14.94 -16.19 8.15
C ASN A 162 -14.08 -16.93 9.20
N ALA A 163 -13.75 -18.20 8.98
CA ALA A 163 -12.85 -18.96 9.87
C ALA A 163 -11.44 -18.36 9.88
N ALA A 164 -10.89 -17.98 8.72
CA ALA A 164 -9.57 -17.35 8.62
C ALA A 164 -9.59 -15.96 9.25
N ILE A 165 -10.66 -15.18 9.08
CA ILE A 165 -10.84 -13.86 9.73
C ILE A 165 -10.83 -14.02 11.26
N THR A 166 -11.61 -14.96 11.80
CA THR A 166 -11.66 -15.22 13.24
C THR A 166 -10.29 -15.65 13.77
N THR A 167 -9.60 -16.55 13.07
CA THR A 167 -8.24 -16.97 13.44
C THR A 167 -7.27 -15.79 13.48
N TYR A 168 -7.31 -14.92 12.46
CA TYR A 168 -6.47 -13.73 12.40
C TYR A 168 -6.73 -12.77 13.56
N LEU A 169 -8.00 -12.41 13.81
CA LEU A 169 -8.37 -11.48 14.88
C LEU A 169 -8.05 -12.03 16.27
N THR A 170 -8.15 -13.35 16.46
CA THR A 170 -7.76 -14.02 17.71
C THR A 170 -6.24 -13.96 17.93
N ALA A 171 -5.46 -14.17 16.89
CA ALA A 171 -4.00 -14.12 16.96
C ALA A 171 -3.45 -12.67 17.02
N ASN A 172 -4.19 -11.69 16.48
CA ASN A 172 -3.80 -10.29 16.40
C ASN A 172 -4.88 -9.38 17.03
N PRO A 173 -5.17 -9.50 18.32
CA PRO A 173 -6.26 -8.76 18.97
C PRO A 173 -5.95 -7.27 19.04
N TYR A 174 -7.00 -6.46 19.10
CA TYR A 174 -6.86 -5.05 19.44
C TYR A 174 -6.31 -4.90 20.87
N VAL A 175 -5.28 -4.08 21.02
CA VAL A 175 -4.65 -3.74 22.30
C VAL A 175 -4.69 -2.24 22.49
N ALA A 176 -5.47 -1.76 23.47
CA ALA A 176 -5.69 -0.32 23.69
C ALA A 176 -4.39 0.48 23.89
N ALA A 177 -3.38 -0.08 24.57
CA ALA A 177 -2.08 0.58 24.74
C ALA A 177 -1.35 0.87 23.42
N ARG A 178 -1.71 0.18 22.33
CA ARG A 178 -1.18 0.35 20.97
C ARG A 178 -2.29 0.79 19.99
N GLY A 179 -3.40 1.31 20.48
CA GLY A 179 -4.61 1.52 19.70
C GLY A 179 -4.37 2.31 18.40
N LEU A 180 -3.72 3.47 18.46
CA LEU A 180 -3.42 4.27 17.28
C LEU A 180 -2.52 3.56 16.27
N GLU A 181 -1.51 2.84 16.75
CA GLU A 181 -0.62 2.05 15.89
C GLU A 181 -1.40 0.97 15.14
N LEU A 182 -2.19 0.17 15.88
CA LEU A 182 -2.95 -0.94 15.30
C LEU A 182 -4.00 -0.44 14.30
N ILE A 183 -4.78 0.58 14.68
CA ILE A 183 -5.83 1.14 13.84
C ILE A 183 -5.22 1.70 12.54
N ASN A 184 -4.20 2.55 12.64
CA ASN A 184 -3.63 3.22 11.48
C ASN A 184 -2.79 2.28 10.60
N THR A 185 -2.21 1.22 11.16
CA THR A 185 -1.58 0.16 10.37
C THR A 185 -2.62 -0.64 9.59
N GLN A 186 -3.76 -0.97 10.19
CA GLN A 186 -4.85 -1.63 9.47
C GLN A 186 -5.50 -0.70 8.44
N TYR A 187 -5.60 0.61 8.73
CA TYR A 187 -6.05 1.60 7.78
C TYR A 187 -5.13 1.68 6.54
N TRP A 188 -3.82 1.61 6.75
CA TRP A 188 -2.83 1.53 5.68
C TRP A 188 -3.04 0.28 4.81
N VAL A 189 -3.27 -0.90 5.41
CA VAL A 189 -3.57 -2.13 4.65
C VAL A 189 -4.90 -2.02 3.91
N ALA A 190 -5.95 -1.45 4.56
CA ALA A 190 -7.27 -1.31 3.95
C ALA A 190 -7.31 -0.26 2.83
N SER A 191 -6.38 0.68 2.84
CA SER A 191 -6.23 1.71 1.80
C SER A 191 -5.23 1.30 0.70
N PHE A 192 -4.87 0.02 0.61
CA PHE A 192 -4.01 -0.49 -0.46
C PHE A 192 -4.58 -0.10 -1.84
N LEU A 193 -3.72 0.36 -2.75
CA LEU A 193 -4.03 0.97 -4.07
C LEU A 193 -4.66 2.38 -4.01
N ASN A 194 -4.89 2.96 -2.84
CA ASN A 194 -5.26 4.36 -2.70
C ASN A 194 -4.08 5.17 -2.15
N GLY A 195 -3.09 5.45 -3.00
CA GLY A 195 -1.84 6.11 -2.63
C GLY A 195 -2.01 7.47 -1.93
N PRO A 196 -2.88 8.38 -2.43
CA PRO A 196 -3.13 9.65 -1.76
C PRO A 196 -3.62 9.49 -0.32
N GLU A 197 -4.54 8.55 -0.08
CA GLU A 197 -5.09 8.28 1.25
C GLU A 197 -4.04 7.67 2.20
N VAL A 198 -3.28 6.70 1.69
CA VAL A 198 -2.16 6.09 2.44
C VAL A 198 -1.14 7.15 2.86
N PHE A 199 -0.74 8.04 1.93
CA PHE A 199 0.22 9.10 2.20
C PHE A 199 -0.31 10.13 3.21
N ALA A 200 -1.57 10.53 3.07
CA ALA A 200 -2.21 11.46 4.00
C ALA A 200 -2.29 10.87 5.41
N ASN A 201 -2.74 9.62 5.53
CA ASN A 201 -2.85 8.96 6.82
C ASN A 201 -1.50 8.72 7.48
N PHE A 202 -0.49 8.30 6.71
CA PHE A 202 0.87 8.09 7.24
C PHE A 202 1.44 9.40 7.82
N ARG A 203 1.36 10.52 7.10
CA ARG A 203 1.83 11.82 7.60
C ARG A 203 1.07 12.29 8.84
N ARG A 204 -0.24 12.01 8.91
CA ARG A 204 -1.09 12.38 10.04
C ARG A 204 -0.82 11.55 11.27
N SER A 205 -0.66 10.24 11.11
CA SER A 205 -0.62 9.29 12.23
C SER A 205 0.78 8.84 12.62
N GLY A 206 1.74 8.88 11.69
CA GLY A 206 3.07 8.28 11.84
C GLY A 206 3.08 6.76 11.80
N PHE A 207 1.98 6.13 11.32
CA PHE A 207 1.85 4.68 11.21
C PHE A 207 1.47 4.22 9.79
N PRO A 208 1.91 3.01 9.40
CA PRO A 208 2.78 2.07 10.13
C PRO A 208 4.19 2.64 10.36
N LYS A 209 4.95 2.04 11.28
CA LYS A 209 6.37 2.41 11.49
C LYS A 209 7.20 1.86 10.33
N LEU A 210 7.39 2.68 9.32
CA LEU A 210 8.17 2.36 8.12
C LEU A 210 9.66 2.65 8.32
N ASN A 211 10.52 1.91 7.64
CA ASN A 211 11.92 2.27 7.50
C ASN A 211 12.09 3.27 6.36
N PRO A 212 12.94 4.29 6.52
CA PRO A 212 13.28 5.20 5.44
C PRO A 212 13.86 4.47 4.23
N ASN A 213 13.62 5.01 3.02
CA ASN A 213 14.26 4.47 1.82
C ASN A 213 15.78 4.65 1.92
N PRO A 214 16.57 3.56 1.90
CA PRO A 214 18.03 3.63 2.03
C PRO A 214 18.75 4.03 0.72
N TYR A 215 18.03 4.31 -0.37
CA TYR A 215 18.64 4.63 -1.66
C TYR A 215 19.58 5.84 -1.57
N PRO A 216 20.87 5.69 -1.97
CA PRO A 216 21.85 6.77 -1.85
C PRO A 216 21.53 8.01 -2.68
N GLY A 217 20.82 7.83 -3.81
CA GLY A 217 20.41 8.91 -4.72
C GLY A 217 19.06 9.57 -4.38
N LYS A 218 18.52 9.37 -3.17
CA LYS A 218 17.27 10.03 -2.77
C LYS A 218 17.44 11.54 -2.62
N GLU A 219 16.47 12.31 -3.06
CA GLU A 219 16.48 13.78 -2.98
C GLU A 219 16.19 14.32 -1.58
N ILE A 220 15.42 13.56 -0.77
CA ILE A 220 15.06 13.97 0.60
C ILE A 220 16.27 13.88 1.54
N LYS A 221 16.39 14.87 2.43
CA LYS A 221 17.39 14.88 3.52
C LYS A 221 16.85 14.19 4.77
N GLY A 222 15.54 14.28 4.97
CA GLY A 222 14.81 13.61 6.06
C GLY A 222 14.57 12.12 5.80
N ASN A 223 13.70 11.55 6.63
CA ASN A 223 13.35 10.14 6.54
C ASN A 223 12.23 9.85 5.54
N PHE A 224 11.26 10.76 5.43
CA PHE A 224 10.07 10.61 4.60
C PHE A 224 9.70 11.93 3.93
N ILE A 225 8.99 11.81 2.81
CA ILE A 225 8.41 12.96 2.10
C ILE A 225 7.33 13.60 2.98
N ASN A 226 7.48 14.90 3.25
CA ASN A 226 6.49 15.66 4.03
C ASN A 226 5.45 16.35 3.13
N ARG A 227 5.83 16.74 1.91
CA ARG A 227 4.94 17.33 0.90
C ARG A 227 5.48 17.06 -0.50
N LEU A 228 4.64 17.26 -1.52
CA LEU A 228 5.10 17.38 -2.90
C LEU A 228 5.49 18.82 -3.19
N THR A 229 6.43 19.02 -4.13
CA THR A 229 6.81 20.33 -4.66
C THR A 229 5.66 20.93 -5.50
N TYR A 230 5.71 22.23 -5.76
CA TYR A 230 4.81 22.85 -6.71
C TYR A 230 5.06 22.28 -8.12
N PRO A 231 4.01 22.14 -8.95
CA PRO A 231 4.16 21.71 -10.34
C PRO A 231 5.02 22.70 -11.14
N ASP A 232 5.88 22.19 -12.03
CA ASP A 232 6.74 23.02 -12.88
C ASP A 232 5.93 24.03 -13.72
N LEU A 233 4.73 23.63 -14.15
CA LEU A 233 3.83 24.52 -14.86
C LEU A 233 3.42 25.73 -14.01
N GLU A 234 3.08 25.51 -12.73
CA GLU A 234 2.72 26.60 -11.82
C GLU A 234 3.90 27.53 -11.57
N ILE A 235 5.10 26.95 -11.37
CA ILE A 235 6.34 27.73 -11.20
C ILE A 235 6.61 28.59 -12.43
N SER A 236 6.38 28.10 -13.64
CA SER A 236 6.67 28.79 -14.89
C SER A 236 5.68 29.91 -15.22
N VAL A 237 4.37 29.71 -14.96
CA VAL A 237 3.33 30.68 -15.37
C VAL A 237 2.91 31.63 -14.25
N ASN A 238 3.18 31.30 -12.98
CA ASN A 238 2.71 32.06 -11.81
C ASN A 238 3.84 32.26 -10.76
N LYS A 239 5.06 32.41 -11.24
CA LYS A 239 6.26 32.44 -10.38
C LYS A 239 6.15 33.40 -9.19
N ALA A 240 5.63 34.61 -9.40
CA ALA A 240 5.51 35.61 -8.33
C ALA A 240 4.65 35.13 -7.15
N LYS A 241 3.56 34.39 -7.42
CA LYS A 241 2.68 33.86 -6.38
C LYS A 241 3.27 32.59 -5.73
N VAL A 242 4.01 31.81 -6.49
CA VAL A 242 4.76 30.67 -5.95
C VAL A 242 5.86 31.18 -4.99
N ASP A 243 6.63 32.21 -5.37
CA ASP A 243 7.66 32.80 -4.51
C ASP A 243 7.05 33.40 -3.21
N GLU A 244 5.89 34.03 -3.31
CA GLU A 244 5.14 34.53 -2.15
C GLU A 244 4.69 33.37 -1.22
N ALA A 245 4.20 32.27 -1.79
CA ALA A 245 3.80 31.07 -1.04
C ALA A 245 4.99 30.41 -0.37
N ILE A 246 6.12 30.29 -1.05
CA ILE A 246 7.41 29.77 -0.50
C ILE A 246 7.87 30.64 0.67
N GLY A 247 7.74 31.96 0.57
CA GLY A 247 8.09 32.88 1.65
C GLY A 247 7.27 32.65 2.93
N ARG A 248 6.01 32.23 2.79
CA ARG A 248 5.13 31.91 3.93
C ARG A 248 5.29 30.50 4.47
N GLN A 249 5.53 29.52 3.61
CA GLN A 249 5.47 28.11 3.94
C GLN A 249 6.85 27.47 4.16
N GLY A 250 7.92 28.10 3.66
CA GLY A 250 9.26 27.55 3.61
C GLY A 250 9.62 26.99 2.23
N ALA A 251 10.86 26.51 2.09
CA ALA A 251 11.44 26.06 0.83
C ALA A 251 10.56 25.05 0.09
N ASP A 252 10.50 25.18 -1.23
CA ASP A 252 9.78 24.25 -2.09
C ASP A 252 10.61 22.97 -2.31
N ASN A 253 10.52 22.07 -1.36
CA ASN A 253 11.17 20.76 -1.40
C ASN A 253 10.34 19.70 -0.66
N LEU A 254 10.75 18.45 -0.79
CA LEU A 254 10.06 17.30 -0.22
C LEU A 254 10.17 17.21 1.31
N ASP A 255 11.14 17.90 1.92
CA ASP A 255 11.40 17.87 3.36
C ASP A 255 10.61 18.93 4.14
N THR A 256 10.09 19.97 3.46
CA THR A 256 9.35 21.05 4.11
C THR A 256 8.00 20.56 4.61
N ARG A 257 7.71 20.77 5.90
CA ARG A 257 6.43 20.41 6.51
C ARG A 257 5.33 21.39 6.11
N VAL A 258 4.13 20.89 5.97
CA VAL A 258 2.93 21.73 5.76
C VAL A 258 2.49 22.35 7.10
N TRP A 259 1.69 23.43 7.05
CA TRP A 259 1.32 24.25 8.21
C TRP A 259 0.66 23.50 9.37
N TRP A 260 -0.04 22.39 9.10
CA TRP A 260 -0.71 21.57 10.11
C TRP A 260 0.17 20.42 10.65
N ASP A 261 1.26 20.09 9.99
CA ASP A 261 2.21 19.06 10.39
C ASP A 261 3.24 19.66 11.36
N LYS A 262 2.80 19.90 12.58
CA LYS A 262 3.62 20.44 13.67
C LYS A 262 4.05 19.31 14.58
N GLN A 263 5.28 18.85 14.44
CA GLN A 263 5.96 17.98 15.39
C GLN A 263 7.08 18.72 16.07
#